data_12b63dae4bc110e44b11b41233521222
#
_entry.id   12b63dae4bc110e44b11b41233521222
#
_cell.length_a   1.000
_cell.length_b   1.000
_cell.length_c   1.000
_cell.angle_alpha   90.00
_cell.angle_beta   90.00
_cell.angle_gamma   90.00
#
_symmetry.space_group_name_H-M   'P 1'
#
loop_
_entity.id
_entity.type
_entity.pdbx_description
1 polymer ?
#
loop_
_entity_poly.entity_id
_entity_poly.type
_entity_poly.pdbx_seq_one_letter_code
_entity_poly.pdbx_strand_id
1 'polypeptide(L)'
;MAKRALVTIADGIEEIEAVCIIDTLRRAGAEVTVASVDGLQVMASRGVKLVADKLIGDCQGETFDLIVLPGGLPGAEHLRDCALLVEMLRAQEASGRLYGAICASPAVVLGHHGL
;
A
#
# COMPACT_ATOMS: atom_id res chain seq x y z
N MET A 1 8.61 -0.18 -21.44
CA MET A 1 8.85 0.26 -20.04
C MET A 1 7.95 -0.52 -19.10
N ALA A 2 8.52 -1.04 -18.03
CA ALA A 2 7.73 -1.71 -17.02
C ALA A 2 6.84 -0.70 -16.30
N LYS A 3 5.62 -1.14 -15.94
CA LYS A 3 4.73 -0.35 -15.10
C LYS A 3 5.24 -0.39 -13.65
N ARG A 4 5.05 0.69 -12.94
CA ARG A 4 5.50 0.83 -11.54
C ARG A 4 4.30 0.78 -10.60
N ALA A 5 4.38 -0.09 -9.61
CA ALA A 5 3.33 -0.25 -8.61
C ALA A 5 3.87 -0.02 -7.20
N LEU A 6 3.08 0.64 -6.38
CA LEU A 6 3.34 0.81 -4.96
C LEU A 6 2.36 -0.07 -4.20
N VAL A 7 2.88 -0.93 -3.32
CA VAL A 7 2.06 -1.70 -2.37
C VAL A 7 2.42 -1.24 -0.97
N THR A 8 1.44 -0.80 -0.21
CA THR A 8 1.68 -0.27 1.14
C THR A 8 1.48 -1.32 2.20
N ILE A 9 2.32 -1.31 3.22
CA ILE A 9 2.21 -2.20 4.37
C ILE A 9 2.32 -1.41 5.68
N ALA A 10 1.86 -2.05 6.76
CA ALA A 10 1.84 -1.47 8.10
C ALA A 10 1.79 -2.60 9.13
N ASP A 11 2.05 -2.29 10.39
CA ASP A 11 1.79 -3.25 11.47
C ASP A 11 0.32 -3.64 11.48
N GLY A 12 0.05 -4.94 11.54
CA GLY A 12 -1.31 -5.48 11.47
C GLY A 12 -1.87 -5.64 10.07
N ILE A 13 -1.05 -5.45 9.02
CA ILE A 13 -1.48 -5.70 7.63
C ILE A 13 -1.79 -7.20 7.45
N GLU A 14 -2.72 -7.53 6.54
CA GLU A 14 -3.01 -8.94 6.24
C GLU A 14 -1.94 -9.49 5.29
N GLU A 15 -1.12 -10.42 5.80
CA GLU A 15 0.03 -10.95 5.05
C GLU A 15 -0.37 -11.70 3.78
N ILE A 16 -1.48 -12.47 3.80
CA ILE A 16 -1.93 -13.18 2.61
C ILE A 16 -2.19 -12.19 1.48
N GLU A 17 -2.93 -11.13 1.79
CA GLU A 17 -3.29 -10.12 0.80
C GLU A 17 -2.06 -9.38 0.30
N ALA A 18 -1.22 -8.90 1.20
CA ALA A 18 -0.02 -8.14 0.84
C ALA A 18 0.90 -8.98 -0.07
N VAL A 19 1.22 -10.20 0.35
CA VAL A 19 2.16 -11.05 -0.39
C VAL A 19 1.56 -11.49 -1.72
N CYS A 20 0.28 -11.85 -1.77
CA CYS A 20 -0.36 -12.22 -3.04
C CYS A 20 -0.35 -11.07 -4.05
N ILE A 21 -0.62 -9.86 -3.59
CA ILE A 21 -0.59 -8.67 -4.46
C ILE A 21 0.82 -8.44 -4.98
N ILE A 22 1.80 -8.42 -4.10
CA ILE A 22 3.21 -8.18 -4.46
C ILE A 22 3.69 -9.25 -5.45
N ASP A 23 3.47 -10.52 -5.12
CA ASP A 23 3.93 -11.65 -5.94
C ASP A 23 3.28 -11.62 -7.32
N THR A 24 1.96 -11.45 -7.36
CA THR A 24 1.21 -11.44 -8.62
C THR A 24 1.66 -10.29 -9.54
N LEU A 25 1.84 -9.10 -9.00
CA LEU A 25 2.29 -7.95 -9.79
C LEU A 25 3.72 -8.16 -10.31
N ARG A 26 4.61 -8.71 -9.49
CA ARG A 26 5.98 -9.03 -9.92
C ARG A 26 6.01 -10.09 -11.01
N ARG A 27 5.19 -11.12 -10.89
CA ARG A 27 5.05 -12.15 -11.93
C ARG A 27 4.54 -11.56 -13.24
N ALA A 28 3.71 -10.53 -13.18
CA ALA A 28 3.19 -9.83 -14.36
C ALA A 28 4.20 -8.86 -14.98
N GLY A 29 5.38 -8.70 -14.39
CA GLY A 29 6.44 -7.84 -14.92
C GLY A 29 6.42 -6.40 -14.42
N ALA A 30 5.58 -6.08 -13.43
CA ALA A 30 5.59 -4.75 -12.84
C ALA A 30 6.81 -4.56 -11.92
N GLU A 31 7.31 -3.32 -11.86
CA GLU A 31 8.29 -2.92 -10.86
C GLU A 31 7.53 -2.56 -9.59
N VAL A 32 7.58 -3.43 -8.59
CA VAL A 32 6.83 -3.26 -7.35
C VAL A 32 7.74 -2.70 -6.26
N THR A 33 7.33 -1.58 -5.68
CA THR A 33 7.91 -1.04 -4.47
C THR A 33 6.97 -1.34 -3.31
N VAL A 34 7.49 -2.00 -2.26
CA VAL A 34 6.76 -2.23 -1.03
C VAL A 34 7.17 -1.15 -0.04
N ALA A 35 6.25 -0.30 0.35
CA ALA A 35 6.55 0.81 1.27
C ALA A 35 5.73 0.68 2.56
N SER A 36 6.39 0.91 3.69
CA SER A 36 5.74 0.87 4.99
C SER A 36 5.38 2.26 5.49
N VAL A 37 4.19 2.38 6.07
CA VAL A 37 3.80 3.61 6.79
C VAL A 37 4.25 3.57 8.25
N ASP A 38 4.76 2.43 8.71
CA ASP A 38 5.34 2.23 10.03
C ASP A 38 6.85 2.01 9.88
N GLY A 39 7.46 1.08 10.62
CA GLY A 39 8.88 0.74 10.46
C GLY A 39 9.15 -0.05 9.19
N LEU A 40 10.41 -0.18 8.82
CA LEU A 40 10.80 -1.02 7.66
C LEU A 40 10.35 -2.46 7.83
N GLN A 41 10.52 -3.02 9.04
CA GLN A 41 9.97 -4.32 9.36
C GLN A 41 8.64 -4.14 10.09
N VAL A 42 7.61 -4.82 9.60
CA VAL A 42 6.30 -4.79 10.23
C VAL A 42 5.89 -6.19 10.66
N MET A 43 5.06 -6.27 11.69
CA MET A 43 4.42 -7.50 12.13
C MET A 43 3.03 -7.54 11.52
N ALA A 44 2.81 -8.46 10.61
CA ALA A 44 1.51 -8.63 9.98
C ALA A 44 0.49 -9.24 10.95
N SER A 45 -0.76 -9.27 10.55
CA SER A 45 -1.89 -9.62 11.44
C SER A 45 -1.83 -11.03 12.02
N ARG A 46 -1.15 -11.94 11.36
CA ARG A 46 -0.97 -13.33 11.82
C ARG A 46 0.45 -13.63 12.28
N GLY A 47 1.22 -12.59 12.55
CA GLY A 47 2.55 -12.72 13.15
C GLY A 47 3.69 -12.91 12.15
N VAL A 48 3.44 -12.87 10.86
CA VAL A 48 4.49 -12.93 9.86
C VAL A 48 5.19 -11.57 9.79
N LYS A 49 6.52 -11.60 9.85
CA LYS A 49 7.32 -10.38 9.73
C LYS A 49 7.57 -10.10 8.26
N LEU A 50 7.27 -8.88 7.84
CA LEU A 50 7.52 -8.43 6.47
C LEU A 50 8.49 -7.26 6.51
N VAL A 51 9.43 -7.23 5.57
CA VAL A 51 10.39 -6.13 5.44
C VAL A 51 10.07 -5.35 4.18
N ALA A 52 9.76 -4.07 4.33
CA ALA A 52 9.50 -3.18 3.21
C ALA A 52 10.79 -2.83 2.47
N ASP A 53 10.65 -2.44 1.21
CA ASP A 53 11.77 -1.92 0.42
C ASP A 53 12.20 -0.55 0.92
N LYS A 54 11.24 0.27 1.36
CA LYS A 54 11.49 1.61 1.89
C LYS A 54 10.32 2.09 2.74
N LEU A 55 10.51 3.21 3.43
CA LEU A 55 9.42 3.88 4.14
C LEU A 55 8.61 4.72 3.15
N ILE A 56 7.33 4.95 3.45
CA ILE A 56 6.46 5.75 2.59
C ILE A 56 7.03 7.15 2.35
N GLY A 57 7.70 7.72 3.36
CA GLY A 57 8.34 9.03 3.23
C GLY A 57 9.42 9.09 2.15
N ASP A 58 10.06 7.97 1.87
CA ASP A 58 11.09 7.87 0.84
C ASP A 58 10.50 7.73 -0.57
N CYS A 59 9.19 7.63 -0.69
CA CYS A 59 8.48 7.57 -1.97
C CYS A 59 8.01 8.93 -2.46
N GLN A 60 8.22 10.00 -1.69
CA GLN A 60 7.80 11.34 -2.11
C GLN A 60 8.47 11.74 -3.41
N GLY A 61 7.68 12.30 -4.31
CA GLY A 61 8.17 12.70 -5.63
C GLY A 61 8.23 11.59 -6.67
N GLU A 62 8.05 10.34 -6.26
CA GLU A 62 7.95 9.23 -7.22
C GLU A 62 6.54 9.11 -7.77
N THR A 63 6.44 8.72 -9.04
CA THR A 63 5.16 8.49 -9.70
C THR A 63 4.95 7.00 -9.91
N PHE A 64 3.76 6.52 -9.55
CA PHE A 64 3.38 5.12 -9.72
C PHE A 64 2.19 5.01 -10.65
N ASP A 65 2.17 3.98 -11.49
CA ASP A 65 1.03 3.67 -12.33
C ASP A 65 -0.13 3.09 -11.53
N LEU A 66 0.18 2.45 -10.40
CA LEU A 66 -0.79 1.79 -9.53
C LEU A 66 -0.35 1.92 -8.07
N ILE A 67 -1.31 2.23 -7.19
CA ILE A 67 -1.13 2.14 -5.73
C ILE A 67 -2.15 1.15 -5.20
N VAL A 68 -1.69 0.14 -4.45
CA VAL A 68 -2.56 -0.92 -3.91
C VAL A 68 -2.45 -0.97 -2.39
N LEU A 69 -3.60 -1.04 -1.75
CA LEU A 69 -3.71 -1.12 -0.29
C LEU A 69 -4.24 -2.51 0.12
N PRO A 70 -3.42 -3.35 0.77
CA PRO A 70 -3.93 -4.57 1.41
C PRO A 70 -4.81 -4.20 2.60
N GLY A 71 -5.53 -5.17 3.13
CA GLY A 71 -6.39 -4.95 4.29
C GLY A 71 -5.77 -5.43 5.60
N GLY A 72 -6.62 -5.96 6.47
CA GLY A 72 -6.25 -6.35 7.82
C GLY A 72 -6.44 -5.21 8.81
N LEU A 73 -6.64 -5.59 10.07
CA LEU A 73 -6.74 -4.64 11.17
C LEU A 73 -5.71 -5.02 12.24
N PRO A 74 -5.00 -4.05 12.81
CA PRO A 74 -5.13 -2.60 12.65
C PRO A 74 -4.39 -2.03 11.43
N GLY A 75 -3.86 -2.85 10.53
CA GLY A 75 -3.07 -2.38 9.38
C GLY A 75 -3.78 -1.32 8.54
N ALA A 76 -5.04 -1.56 8.18
CA ALA A 76 -5.83 -0.61 7.39
C ALA A 76 -6.03 0.71 8.13
N GLU A 77 -6.16 0.68 9.46
CA GLU A 77 -6.27 1.88 10.27
C GLU A 77 -4.97 2.69 10.23
N HIS A 78 -3.82 2.03 10.27
CA HIS A 78 -2.52 2.69 10.13
C HIS A 78 -2.37 3.34 8.76
N LEU A 79 -2.82 2.68 7.70
CA LEU A 79 -2.83 3.26 6.35
C LEU A 79 -3.74 4.48 6.29
N ARG A 80 -4.94 4.39 6.86
CA ARG A 80 -5.91 5.49 6.92
C ARG A 80 -5.30 6.73 7.58
N ASP A 81 -4.55 6.54 8.65
CA ASP A 81 -4.04 7.62 9.48
C ASP A 81 -2.69 8.17 8.99
N CYS A 82 -2.15 7.64 7.91
CA CYS A 82 -0.92 8.14 7.31
C CYS A 82 -1.24 9.29 6.34
N ALA A 83 -1.04 10.52 6.79
CA ALA A 83 -1.36 11.71 6.00
C ALA A 83 -0.64 11.73 4.65
N LEU A 84 0.63 11.31 4.62
CA LEU A 84 1.42 11.28 3.38
C LEU A 84 0.83 10.31 2.36
N LEU A 85 0.42 9.11 2.81
CA LEU A 85 -0.22 8.15 1.91
C LEU A 85 -1.53 8.71 1.36
N VAL A 86 -2.32 9.36 2.20
CA VAL A 86 -3.58 9.98 1.76
C VAL A 86 -3.32 11.04 0.70
N GLU A 87 -2.29 11.87 0.87
CA GLU A 87 -1.89 12.85 -0.15
C GLU A 87 -1.52 12.17 -1.46
N MET A 88 -0.77 11.06 -1.39
CA MET A 88 -0.38 10.31 -2.59
C MET A 88 -1.60 9.72 -3.30
N LEU A 89 -2.57 9.21 -2.55
CA LEU A 89 -3.80 8.67 -3.11
C LEU A 89 -4.66 9.77 -3.77
N ARG A 90 -4.74 10.94 -3.16
CA ARG A 90 -5.45 12.07 -3.75
C ARG A 90 -4.78 12.54 -5.04
N ALA A 91 -3.47 12.58 -5.08
CA ALA A 91 -2.72 12.91 -6.30
C ALA A 91 -2.93 11.86 -7.38
N GLN A 92 -2.99 10.58 -6.98
CA GLN A 92 -3.25 9.46 -7.89
C GLN A 92 -4.62 9.61 -8.53
N GLU A 93 -5.65 9.88 -7.74
CA GLU A 93 -7.00 10.11 -8.22
C GLU A 93 -7.05 11.32 -9.17
N ALA A 94 -6.47 12.44 -8.78
CA ALA A 94 -6.47 13.67 -9.56
C ALA A 94 -5.79 13.50 -10.92
N SER A 95 -4.77 12.64 -11.00
CA SER A 95 -4.03 12.38 -12.25
C SER A 95 -4.70 11.36 -13.15
N GLY A 96 -5.75 10.67 -12.67
CA GLY A 96 -6.40 9.58 -13.39
C GLY A 96 -5.62 8.26 -13.38
N ARG A 97 -4.56 8.16 -12.58
CA ARG A 97 -3.83 6.91 -12.43
C ARG A 97 -4.58 5.97 -11.47
N LEU A 98 -4.27 4.67 -11.57
CA LEU A 98 -5.02 3.63 -10.87
C LEU A 98 -4.62 3.55 -9.40
N TYR A 99 -5.62 3.30 -8.56
CA TYR A 99 -5.41 2.86 -7.18
C TYR A 99 -6.51 1.86 -6.83
N GLY A 100 -6.19 0.96 -5.91
CA GLY A 100 -7.13 -0.07 -5.49
C GLY A 100 -6.87 -0.51 -4.08
N ALA A 101 -7.85 -1.20 -3.51
CA ALA A 101 -7.77 -1.69 -2.15
C ALA A 101 -8.59 -2.96 -2.01
N ILE A 102 -8.24 -3.79 -1.02
CA ILE A 102 -8.92 -5.05 -0.78
C ILE A 102 -9.29 -5.19 0.70
N CYS A 103 -10.31 -6.00 0.96
CA CYS A 103 -10.77 -6.41 2.29
C CYS A 103 -11.22 -5.20 3.13
N ALA A 104 -10.50 -4.84 4.19
CA ALA A 104 -10.88 -3.73 5.06
C ALA A 104 -10.57 -2.36 4.46
N SER A 105 -9.56 -2.26 3.62
CA SER A 105 -9.04 -0.97 3.15
C SER A 105 -9.97 -0.16 2.25
N PRO A 106 -10.84 -0.74 1.41
CA PRO A 106 -11.80 0.08 0.67
C PRO A 106 -12.65 0.96 1.58
N ALA A 107 -13.20 0.39 2.66
CA ALA A 107 -14.03 1.15 3.60
C ALA A 107 -13.19 1.97 4.58
N VAL A 108 -12.19 1.33 5.19
CA VAL A 108 -11.41 1.94 6.28
C VAL A 108 -10.51 3.07 5.80
N VAL A 109 -9.94 2.94 4.61
CA VAL A 109 -9.02 3.95 4.06
C VAL A 109 -9.71 4.80 3.00
N LEU A 110 -10.09 4.20 1.88
CA LEU A 110 -10.64 4.95 0.76
C LEU A 110 -11.98 5.61 1.10
N GLY A 111 -12.91 4.84 1.63
CA GLY A 111 -14.22 5.36 2.02
C GLY A 111 -14.14 6.44 3.09
N HIS A 112 -13.27 6.26 4.07
CA HIS A 112 -13.06 7.24 5.14
C HIS A 112 -12.61 8.59 4.59
N HIS A 113 -11.76 8.60 3.57
CA HIS A 113 -11.19 9.82 2.99
C HIS A 113 -11.93 10.32 1.74
N GLY A 114 -13.03 9.66 1.35
CA GLY A 114 -13.81 10.07 0.19
C GLY A 114 -13.12 9.80 -1.16
N LEU A 115 -12.33 8.74 -1.20
CA LEU A 115 -11.58 8.35 -2.41
C LEU A 115 -12.26 7.24 -3.24
#